data_b8511ebc936f227fef165e5c6867d0ad
#
_entry.id   b8511ebc936f227fef165e5c6867d0ad
#
_cell.length_a   1.000
_cell.length_b   1.000
_cell.length_c   1.000
_cell.angle_alpha   90.00
_cell.angle_beta   90.00
_cell.angle_gamma   90.00
#
_symmetry.space_group_name_H-M   'P 1'
#
loop_
_entity.id
_entity.type
_entity.pdbx_description
1 polymer ?
#
loop_
_entity_poly.entity_id
_entity_poly.type
_entity_poly.pdbx_seq_one_letter_code
_entity_poly.pdbx_strand_id
1 'polypeptide(L)'
;FYRATPVAPEKVVRRRVLRCRDARVLGVEDDLMTVEAPEGMTVVGDGALMAALTRSRGARMRDIVATIQRHQDEAIRADARGVTLITGGPGTGKTVVALHRAAYLLYSDRRRFESGGILVVGPSAAYTAYIERVLPSLGEDSVALRALGDLVGGLTATRLDAPAAAAVKGGLRIRKVLS
;
A
#
# COMPACT_ATOMS: atom_id res chain seq x y z
N PHE A 1 15.92 -9.66 2.81
CA PHE A 1 15.41 -9.22 1.51
C PHE A 1 14.27 -8.20 1.64
N TYR A 2 13.18 -8.52 2.34
CA TYR A 2 12.03 -7.62 2.52
C TYR A 2 12.29 -6.47 3.50
N ARG A 3 13.31 -6.56 4.34
CA ARG A 3 13.73 -5.48 5.23
C ARG A 3 14.63 -4.45 4.56
N ALA A 4 15.22 -4.81 3.43
CA ALA A 4 16.12 -3.92 2.70
C ALA A 4 15.35 -2.71 2.13
N THR A 5 15.90 -1.52 2.34
CA THR A 5 15.40 -0.26 1.81
C THR A 5 16.55 0.55 1.23
N PRO A 6 16.30 1.56 0.39
CA PRO A 6 17.37 2.43 -0.09
C PRO A 6 18.17 3.14 1.02
N VAL A 7 17.55 3.30 2.21
CA VAL A 7 18.20 3.92 3.38
C VAL A 7 18.97 2.88 4.22
N ALA A 8 18.47 1.64 4.27
CA ALA A 8 19.09 0.51 4.97
C ALA A 8 19.12 -0.71 4.06
N PRO A 9 20.04 -0.76 3.09
CA PRO A 9 20.02 -1.75 2.01
C PRO A 9 20.32 -3.19 2.46
N GLU A 10 20.85 -3.39 3.67
CA GLU A 10 21.14 -4.72 4.25
C GLU A 10 21.88 -5.66 3.27
N LYS A 11 22.82 -5.12 2.50
CA LYS A 11 23.59 -5.81 1.44
C LYS A 11 22.76 -6.21 0.21
N VAL A 12 21.50 -5.76 0.10
CA VAL A 12 20.70 -5.92 -1.13
C VAL A 12 21.00 -4.75 -2.04
N VAL A 13 21.40 -5.02 -3.27
CA VAL A 13 21.69 -4.02 -4.30
C VAL A 13 20.42 -3.70 -5.10
N ARG A 14 19.65 -4.73 -5.43
CA ARG A 14 18.43 -4.65 -6.23
C ARG A 14 17.42 -5.68 -5.75
N ARG A 15 16.15 -5.28 -5.66
CA ARG A 15 15.01 -6.16 -5.51
C ARG A 15 14.24 -6.19 -6.83
N ARG A 16 14.06 -7.36 -7.40
CA ARG A 16 13.27 -7.54 -8.62
C ARG A 16 11.91 -8.13 -8.29
N VAL A 17 10.85 -7.44 -8.68
CA VAL A 17 9.47 -7.90 -8.56
C VAL A 17 9.03 -8.43 -9.92
N LEU A 18 8.55 -9.67 -9.93
CA LEU A 18 7.97 -10.31 -11.11
C LEU A 18 6.45 -10.37 -10.95
N ARG A 19 5.72 -9.78 -11.87
CA ARG A 19 4.28 -9.95 -11.96
C ARG A 19 3.99 -11.16 -12.85
N CYS A 20 3.39 -12.19 -12.26
CA CYS A 20 3.09 -13.44 -12.98
C CYS A 20 1.57 -13.70 -12.99
N ARG A 21 1.12 -14.37 -14.04
CA ARG A 21 -0.18 -15.04 -14.07
C ARG A 21 0.11 -16.48 -14.45
N ASP A 22 -0.17 -17.38 -13.54
CA ASP A 22 0.24 -18.78 -13.62
C ASP A 22 1.76 -18.87 -13.84
N ALA A 23 2.24 -19.56 -14.86
CA ALA A 23 3.65 -19.67 -15.21
C ALA A 23 4.18 -18.54 -16.12
N ARG A 24 3.35 -17.56 -16.49
CA ARG A 24 3.71 -16.48 -17.42
C ARG A 24 4.06 -15.20 -16.68
N VAL A 25 5.26 -14.66 -16.92
CA VAL A 25 5.67 -13.35 -16.44
C VAL A 25 4.96 -12.27 -17.27
N LEU A 26 4.20 -11.40 -16.60
CA LEU A 26 3.47 -10.29 -17.22
C LEU A 26 4.21 -8.96 -17.11
N GLY A 27 5.11 -8.83 -16.13
CA GLY A 27 5.89 -7.62 -15.92
C GLY A 27 7.06 -7.86 -14.98
N VAL A 28 8.05 -6.99 -15.10
CA VAL A 28 9.27 -6.98 -14.27
C VAL A 28 9.50 -5.56 -13.81
N GLU A 29 9.70 -5.38 -12.51
CA GLU A 29 10.03 -4.08 -11.91
C GLU A 29 11.23 -4.23 -10.98
N ASP A 30 12.16 -3.28 -11.03
CA ASP A 30 13.36 -3.29 -10.21
C ASP A 30 13.35 -2.11 -9.23
N ASP A 31 13.50 -2.41 -7.94
CA ASP A 31 13.79 -1.44 -6.89
C ASP A 31 15.29 -1.45 -6.59
N LEU A 32 15.98 -0.35 -6.82
CA LEU A 32 17.36 -0.19 -6.43
C LEU A 32 17.46 0.16 -4.94
N MET A 33 18.31 -0.55 -4.21
CA MET A 33 18.63 -0.30 -2.81
C MET A 33 19.92 0.52 -2.67
N THR A 34 20.58 0.83 -3.78
CA THR A 34 21.79 1.65 -3.87
C THR A 34 21.52 2.89 -4.71
N VAL A 35 22.27 3.96 -4.45
CA VAL A 35 22.13 5.24 -5.16
C VAL A 35 22.47 5.11 -6.65
N GLU A 36 23.40 4.21 -6.98
CA GLU A 36 23.80 3.93 -8.35
C GLU A 36 23.75 2.43 -8.62
N ALA A 37 23.24 2.06 -9.78
CA ALA A 37 23.33 0.67 -10.22
C ALA A 37 24.77 0.32 -10.53
N PRO A 38 25.29 -0.84 -10.10
CA PRO A 38 26.60 -1.32 -10.50
C PRO A 38 26.76 -1.37 -12.02
N GLU A 39 28.00 -1.17 -12.51
CA GLU A 39 28.29 -1.27 -13.94
C GLU A 39 27.80 -2.61 -14.52
N GLY A 40 27.14 -2.54 -15.67
CA GLY A 40 26.59 -3.71 -16.35
C GLY A 40 25.24 -4.22 -15.82
N MET A 41 24.67 -3.62 -14.76
CA MET A 41 23.36 -4.01 -14.27
C MET A 41 22.24 -3.30 -15.04
N THR A 42 21.43 -4.07 -15.78
CA THR A 42 20.22 -3.56 -16.42
C THR A 42 19.09 -3.43 -15.38
N VAL A 43 18.55 -2.23 -15.20
CA VAL A 43 17.42 -1.91 -14.33
C VAL A 43 16.18 -1.72 -15.18
N VAL A 44 15.07 -2.37 -14.81
CA VAL A 44 13.82 -2.38 -15.58
C VAL A 44 12.68 -1.77 -14.76
N GLY A 45 11.80 -0.98 -15.42
CA GLY A 45 10.62 -0.38 -14.81
C GLY A 45 10.89 0.99 -14.16
N ASP A 46 10.06 1.37 -13.19
CA ASP A 46 10.12 2.67 -12.52
C ASP A 46 11.44 2.89 -11.77
N GLY A 47 12.08 1.82 -11.31
CA GLY A 47 13.42 1.86 -10.72
C GLY A 47 14.48 2.38 -11.71
N ALA A 48 14.37 2.05 -13.01
CA ALA A 48 15.23 2.59 -14.06
C ALA A 48 15.00 4.09 -14.28
N LEU A 49 13.72 4.51 -14.28
CA LEU A 49 13.34 5.92 -14.39
C LEU A 49 13.84 6.71 -13.17
N MET A 50 13.65 6.19 -11.96
CA MET A 50 14.14 6.80 -10.73
C MET A 50 15.66 6.91 -10.69
N ALA A 51 16.39 5.89 -11.13
CA ALA A 51 17.85 5.93 -11.26
C ALA A 51 18.30 6.98 -12.29
N ALA A 52 17.61 7.10 -13.42
CA ALA A 52 17.88 8.12 -14.43
C ALA A 52 17.58 9.54 -13.92
N LEU A 53 16.45 9.73 -13.23
CA LEU A 53 16.08 11.00 -12.62
C LEU A 53 17.04 11.41 -11.49
N THR A 54 17.54 10.44 -10.72
CA THR A 54 18.52 10.67 -9.65
C THR A 54 19.88 11.06 -10.21
N ARG A 55 20.28 10.54 -11.35
CA ARG A 55 21.51 10.96 -12.05
C ARG A 55 21.44 12.38 -12.60
N SER A 56 20.26 12.80 -13.06
CA SER A 56 20.04 14.12 -13.65
C SER A 56 19.77 15.23 -12.62
N ARG A 57 19.48 14.88 -11.37
CA ARG A 57 19.10 15.83 -10.30
C ARG A 57 20.21 15.95 -9.26
N GLY A 58 20.54 17.20 -8.87
CA GLY A 58 21.59 17.47 -7.90
C GLY A 58 21.33 16.87 -6.50
N ALA A 59 22.37 16.89 -5.65
CA ALA A 59 22.39 16.28 -4.30
C ALA A 59 21.14 16.59 -3.45
N ARG A 60 20.63 17.83 -3.47
CA ARG A 60 19.44 18.25 -2.72
C ARG A 60 18.18 17.43 -3.01
N MET A 61 17.95 17.08 -4.27
CA MET A 61 16.75 16.32 -4.64
C MET A 61 16.86 14.86 -4.18
N ARG A 62 18.06 14.31 -4.14
CA ARG A 62 18.32 12.97 -3.59
C ARG A 62 17.99 12.88 -2.11
N ASP A 63 18.38 13.88 -1.34
CA ASP A 63 18.10 13.94 0.09
C ASP A 63 16.58 14.03 0.37
N ILE A 64 15.85 14.82 -0.43
CA ILE A 64 14.39 14.95 -0.30
C ILE A 64 13.69 13.61 -0.60
N VAL A 65 14.04 12.94 -1.70
CA VAL A 65 13.44 11.64 -2.09
C VAL A 65 13.76 10.58 -1.04
N ALA A 66 15.00 10.49 -0.57
CA ALA A 66 15.39 9.56 0.47
C ALA A 66 14.64 9.80 1.79
N THR A 67 14.38 11.06 2.15
CA THR A 67 13.62 11.41 3.35
C THR A 67 12.14 11.03 3.23
N ILE A 68 11.51 11.28 2.07
CA ILE A 68 10.13 10.88 1.81
C ILE A 68 10.01 9.35 1.87
N GLN A 69 10.89 8.62 1.23
CA GLN A 69 10.90 7.15 1.24
C GLN A 69 11.08 6.59 2.66
N ARG A 70 11.93 7.21 3.48
CA ARG A 70 12.13 6.79 4.87
C ARG A 70 10.85 6.93 5.70
N HIS A 71 10.15 8.05 5.61
CA HIS A 71 8.87 8.24 6.33
C HIS A 71 7.79 7.27 5.85
N GLN A 72 7.75 6.97 4.57
CA GLN A 72 6.85 5.95 4.03
C GLN A 72 7.20 4.56 4.57
N ASP A 73 8.48 4.20 4.62
CA ASP A 73 8.95 2.92 5.15
C ASP A 73 8.66 2.76 6.65
N GLU A 74 8.84 3.82 7.45
CA GLU A 74 8.46 3.85 8.87
C GLU A 74 6.96 3.55 9.05
N ALA A 75 6.09 4.18 8.24
CA ALA A 75 4.65 3.94 8.28
C ALA A 75 4.28 2.51 7.83
N ILE A 76 4.94 1.99 6.80
CA ILE A 76 4.75 0.62 6.30
C ILE A 76 5.08 -0.40 7.39
N ARG A 77 6.19 -0.19 8.11
CA ARG A 77 6.72 -1.13 9.12
C ARG A 77 6.24 -0.88 10.54
N ALA A 78 5.43 0.13 10.79
CA ALA A 78 4.88 0.40 12.12
C ALA A 78 4.16 -0.84 12.68
N ASP A 79 4.19 -1.02 14.02
CA ASP A 79 3.60 -2.19 14.71
C ASP A 79 2.14 -2.39 14.27
N ALA A 80 1.75 -3.66 14.12
CA ALA A 80 0.37 -4.06 13.81
C ALA A 80 -0.61 -3.80 14.96
N ARG A 81 -0.11 -3.57 16.17
CA ARG A 81 -0.96 -3.27 17.34
C ARG A 81 -1.30 -1.79 17.37
N GLY A 82 -2.57 -1.50 17.68
CA GLY A 82 -3.05 -0.14 17.81
C GLY A 82 -3.50 0.48 16.50
N VAL A 83 -3.42 1.80 16.41
CA VAL A 83 -3.87 2.60 15.26
C VAL A 83 -2.69 3.33 14.65
N THR A 84 -2.49 3.16 13.36
CA THR A 84 -1.52 3.96 12.58
C THR A 84 -2.29 4.96 11.72
N LEU A 85 -2.07 6.25 11.96
CA LEU A 85 -2.68 7.33 11.19
C LEU A 85 -1.69 7.83 10.11
N ILE A 86 -2.06 7.71 8.83
CA ILE A 86 -1.28 8.18 7.70
C ILE A 86 -1.94 9.42 7.12
N THR A 87 -1.27 10.57 7.23
CA THR A 87 -1.74 11.87 6.74
C THR A 87 -0.87 12.39 5.62
N GLY A 88 -1.39 13.31 4.83
CA GLY A 88 -0.65 13.95 3.73
C GLY A 88 -1.59 14.51 2.67
N GLY A 89 -1.09 15.39 1.83
CA GLY A 89 -1.82 16.00 0.71
C GLY A 89 -2.22 14.99 -0.38
N PRO A 90 -2.99 15.41 -1.39
CA PRO A 90 -3.25 14.62 -2.59
C PRO A 90 -1.94 14.22 -3.28
N GLY A 91 -1.87 13.01 -3.84
CA GLY A 91 -0.71 12.54 -4.60
C GLY A 91 0.53 12.15 -3.77
N THR A 92 0.50 12.24 -2.42
CA THR A 92 1.66 11.88 -1.56
C THR A 92 1.86 10.38 -1.36
N GLY A 93 1.08 9.54 -2.02
CA GLY A 93 1.23 8.09 -1.95
C GLY A 93 0.57 7.41 -0.75
N LYS A 94 -0.34 8.06 0.01
CA LYS A 94 -1.00 7.47 1.19
C LYS A 94 -1.59 6.08 0.93
N THR A 95 -2.31 5.92 -0.18
CA THR A 95 -2.90 4.64 -0.57
C THR A 95 -1.83 3.59 -0.86
N VAL A 96 -0.78 3.97 -1.56
CA VAL A 96 0.36 3.08 -1.85
C VAL A 96 1.01 2.61 -0.55
N VAL A 97 1.28 3.52 0.39
CA VAL A 97 1.83 3.20 1.72
C VAL A 97 0.90 2.25 2.48
N ALA A 98 -0.42 2.49 2.47
CA ALA A 98 -1.38 1.62 3.15
C ALA A 98 -1.40 0.19 2.56
N LEU A 99 -1.33 0.06 1.23
CA LEU A 99 -1.29 -1.24 0.55
C LEU A 99 0.04 -1.98 0.81
N HIS A 100 1.17 -1.28 0.72
CA HIS A 100 2.47 -1.87 1.07
C HIS A 100 2.53 -2.27 2.54
N ARG A 101 1.88 -1.52 3.45
CA ARG A 101 1.74 -1.92 4.84
C ARG A 101 0.93 -3.20 4.98
N ALA A 102 -0.19 -3.34 4.27
CA ALA A 102 -0.98 -4.57 4.29
C ALA A 102 -0.13 -5.78 3.85
N ALA A 103 0.57 -5.66 2.73
CA ALA A 103 1.47 -6.70 2.25
C ALA A 103 2.61 -7.00 3.24
N TYR A 104 3.21 -5.97 3.85
CA TYR A 104 4.25 -6.13 4.87
C TYR A 104 3.73 -6.90 6.10
N LEU A 105 2.55 -6.58 6.59
CA LEU A 105 1.96 -7.25 7.76
C LEU A 105 1.63 -8.71 7.46
N LEU A 106 1.05 -9.01 6.30
CA LEU A 106 0.80 -10.39 5.84
C LEU A 106 2.10 -11.21 5.76
N TYR A 107 3.17 -10.59 5.28
CA TYR A 107 4.46 -11.24 5.18
C TYR A 107 5.16 -11.41 6.53
N SER A 108 5.20 -10.36 7.36
CA SER A 108 5.99 -10.31 8.60
C SER A 108 5.36 -11.11 9.74
N ASP A 109 4.04 -11.22 9.79
CA ASP A 109 3.29 -11.96 10.81
C ASP A 109 2.21 -12.85 10.17
N ARG A 110 2.66 -13.72 9.29
CA ARG A 110 1.82 -14.60 8.49
C ARG A 110 0.85 -15.42 9.36
N ARG A 111 1.32 -15.95 10.48
CA ARG A 111 0.48 -16.76 11.39
C ARG A 111 -0.72 -15.97 11.94
N ARG A 112 -0.53 -14.70 12.23
CA ARG A 112 -1.59 -13.84 12.76
C ARG A 112 -2.64 -13.49 11.71
N PHE A 113 -2.23 -13.31 10.47
CA PHE A 113 -3.10 -12.83 9.40
C PHE A 113 -3.61 -13.94 8.45
N GLU A 114 -3.03 -15.15 8.46
CA GLU A 114 -3.49 -16.29 7.63
C GLU A 114 -4.93 -16.71 7.91
N SER A 115 -5.36 -16.67 9.18
CA SER A 115 -6.72 -17.14 9.56
C SER A 115 -7.80 -16.07 9.47
N GLY A 116 -7.44 -14.79 9.50
CA GLY A 116 -8.38 -13.66 9.52
C GLY A 116 -8.20 -12.68 8.37
N GLY A 117 -7.03 -12.71 7.71
CA GLY A 117 -6.72 -11.80 6.62
C GLY A 117 -6.59 -10.34 7.03
N ILE A 118 -6.52 -9.48 6.03
CA ILE A 118 -6.58 -8.02 6.18
C ILE A 118 -7.80 -7.51 5.42
N LEU A 119 -8.60 -6.68 6.07
CA LEU A 119 -9.71 -6.00 5.43
C LEU A 119 -9.29 -4.57 5.05
N VAL A 120 -9.35 -4.29 3.76
CA VAL A 120 -9.20 -2.93 3.23
C VAL A 120 -10.59 -2.37 2.93
N VAL A 121 -10.93 -1.24 3.56
CA VAL A 121 -12.20 -0.56 3.36
C VAL A 121 -11.97 0.70 2.53
N GLY A 122 -12.65 0.78 1.40
CA GLY A 122 -12.62 1.94 0.51
C GLY A 122 -13.90 2.77 0.58
N PRO A 123 -13.85 4.04 0.15
CA PRO A 123 -15.00 4.95 0.19
C PRO A 123 -16.10 4.56 -0.82
N SER A 124 -15.77 3.83 -1.88
CA SER A 124 -16.71 3.45 -2.93
C SER A 124 -16.30 2.16 -3.64
N ALA A 125 -17.25 1.52 -4.32
CA ALA A 125 -17.01 0.33 -5.14
C ALA A 125 -15.99 0.61 -6.29
N ALA A 126 -16.02 1.79 -6.88
CA ALA A 126 -15.05 2.18 -7.91
C ALA A 126 -13.62 2.25 -7.35
N TYR A 127 -13.47 2.76 -6.13
CA TYR A 127 -12.18 2.80 -5.45
C TYR A 127 -11.67 1.38 -5.12
N THR A 128 -12.52 0.51 -4.58
CA THR A 128 -12.12 -0.88 -4.28
C THR A 128 -11.77 -1.67 -5.52
N ALA A 129 -12.50 -1.49 -6.64
CA ALA A 129 -12.17 -2.09 -7.93
C ALA A 129 -10.83 -1.58 -8.51
N TYR A 130 -10.46 -0.33 -8.24
CA TYR A 130 -9.12 0.17 -8.57
C TYR A 130 -8.05 -0.53 -7.73
N ILE A 131 -8.25 -0.62 -6.41
CA ILE A 131 -7.31 -1.28 -5.49
C ILE A 131 -7.14 -2.76 -5.83
N GLU A 132 -8.21 -3.48 -6.16
CA GLU A 132 -8.17 -4.88 -6.57
C GLU A 132 -7.23 -5.15 -7.74
N ARG A 133 -7.15 -4.20 -8.68
CA ARG A 133 -6.20 -4.28 -9.80
C ARG A 133 -4.75 -4.04 -9.39
N VAL A 134 -4.51 -3.31 -8.30
CA VAL A 134 -3.18 -2.99 -7.80
C VAL A 134 -2.66 -4.06 -6.84
N LEU A 135 -3.53 -4.67 -6.02
CA LEU A 135 -3.17 -5.69 -5.04
C LEU A 135 -2.42 -6.90 -5.61
N PRO A 136 -2.81 -7.49 -6.75
CA PRO A 136 -2.06 -8.62 -7.33
C PRO A 136 -0.60 -8.27 -7.64
N SER A 137 -0.29 -7.00 -7.89
CA SER A 137 1.09 -6.55 -8.09
C SER A 137 1.93 -6.57 -6.80
N LEU A 138 1.27 -6.62 -5.64
CA LEU A 138 1.90 -6.77 -4.32
C LEU A 138 2.04 -8.23 -3.89
N GLY A 139 1.52 -9.18 -4.67
CA GLY A 139 1.70 -10.63 -4.45
C GLY A 139 0.85 -11.23 -3.31
N GLU A 140 -0.24 -10.57 -2.89
CA GLU A 140 -1.04 -11.03 -1.76
C GLU A 140 -2.53 -11.20 -2.11
N ASP A 141 -2.99 -12.46 -2.14
CA ASP A 141 -4.39 -12.81 -2.42
C ASP A 141 -5.27 -12.82 -1.14
N SER A 142 -4.66 -12.67 0.05
CA SER A 142 -5.33 -12.80 1.35
C SER A 142 -5.95 -11.50 1.86
N VAL A 143 -6.14 -10.49 1.01
CA VAL A 143 -6.72 -9.20 1.38
C VAL A 143 -8.17 -9.11 0.94
N ALA A 144 -9.08 -8.98 1.90
CA ALA A 144 -10.48 -8.70 1.60
C ALA A 144 -10.69 -7.21 1.33
N LEU A 145 -11.34 -6.89 0.22
CA LEU A 145 -11.69 -5.52 -0.16
C LEU A 145 -13.19 -5.30 0.00
N ARG A 146 -13.59 -4.22 0.67
CA ARG A 146 -15.00 -3.83 0.83
C ARG A 146 -15.16 -2.32 0.62
N ALA A 147 -16.19 -1.93 -0.08
CA ALA A 147 -16.65 -0.55 -0.03
C ALA A 147 -17.36 -0.29 1.31
N LEU A 148 -17.39 0.95 1.78
CA LEU A 148 -18.05 1.32 3.02
C LEU A 148 -19.53 0.90 3.04
N GLY A 149 -20.21 1.00 1.89
CA GLY A 149 -21.62 0.58 1.74
C GLY A 149 -21.86 -0.93 1.71
N ASP A 150 -20.79 -1.74 1.62
CA ASP A 150 -20.84 -3.21 1.49
C ASP A 150 -20.21 -3.92 2.69
N LEU A 151 -19.98 -3.20 3.80
CA LEU A 151 -19.34 -3.76 5.00
C LEU A 151 -20.20 -4.82 5.69
N VAL A 152 -21.52 -4.68 5.62
CA VAL A 152 -22.45 -5.64 6.20
C VAL A 152 -22.73 -6.72 5.15
N GLY A 153 -22.35 -7.96 5.46
CA GLY A 153 -22.54 -9.09 4.54
C GLY A 153 -24.01 -9.25 4.11
N GLY A 154 -24.22 -9.40 2.80
CA GLY A 154 -25.56 -9.55 2.22
C GLY A 154 -26.36 -8.26 2.05
N LEU A 155 -25.78 -7.10 2.44
CA LEU A 155 -26.40 -5.78 2.27
C LEU A 155 -25.49 -4.87 1.46
N THR A 156 -26.03 -4.27 0.40
CA THR A 156 -25.35 -3.24 -0.38
C THR A 156 -26.11 -1.94 -0.26
N ALA A 157 -25.45 -0.86 0.18
CA ALA A 157 -26.04 0.46 0.25
C ALA A 157 -26.28 1.01 -1.18
N THR A 158 -27.54 1.22 -1.53
CA THR A 158 -27.95 1.67 -2.87
C THR A 158 -28.37 3.15 -2.91
N ARG A 159 -28.51 3.78 -1.74
CA ARG A 159 -28.93 5.18 -1.62
C ARG A 159 -28.12 5.93 -0.57
N LEU A 160 -27.95 7.21 -0.80
CA LEU A 160 -27.46 8.13 0.21
C LEU A 160 -28.66 8.68 1.00
N ASP A 161 -28.53 8.71 2.31
CA ASP A 161 -29.50 9.38 3.18
C ASP A 161 -29.49 10.90 2.99
N ALA A 162 -30.64 11.53 3.19
CA ALA A 162 -30.67 12.98 3.33
C ALA A 162 -29.79 13.41 4.54
N PRO A 163 -29.14 14.60 4.49
CA PRO A 163 -28.18 15.02 5.52
C PRO A 163 -28.67 14.92 6.95
N ALA A 164 -29.96 15.27 7.20
CA ALA A 164 -30.56 15.18 8.53
C ALA A 164 -30.69 13.72 9.01
N ALA A 165 -31.07 12.78 8.13
CA ALA A 165 -31.16 11.37 8.45
C ALA A 165 -29.79 10.76 8.69
N ALA A 166 -28.80 11.12 7.86
CA ALA A 166 -27.42 10.68 8.01
C ALA A 166 -26.82 11.14 9.35
N ALA A 167 -27.10 12.38 9.78
CA ALA A 167 -26.65 12.91 11.06
C ALA A 167 -27.24 12.13 12.25
N VAL A 168 -28.51 11.77 12.19
CA VAL A 168 -29.17 10.95 13.23
C VAL A 168 -28.60 9.53 13.25
N LYS A 169 -28.54 8.87 12.09
CA LYS A 169 -28.01 7.51 11.95
C LYS A 169 -26.52 7.38 12.31
N GLY A 170 -25.71 8.40 11.98
CA GLY A 170 -24.29 8.46 12.32
C GLY A 170 -24.00 8.89 13.77
N GLY A 171 -25.01 9.35 14.51
CA GLY A 171 -24.84 9.79 15.89
C GLY A 171 -24.68 8.63 16.87
N LEU A 172 -23.78 8.77 17.85
CA LEU A 172 -23.55 7.72 18.87
C LEU A 172 -24.83 7.34 19.66
N ARG A 173 -25.82 8.24 19.72
CA ARG A 173 -27.11 7.99 20.41
C ARG A 173 -27.92 6.88 19.78
N ILE A 174 -27.79 6.64 18.46
CA ILE A 174 -28.51 5.56 17.76
C ILE A 174 -28.16 4.18 18.30
N ARG A 175 -26.96 4.00 18.85
CA ARG A 175 -26.53 2.72 19.44
C ARG A 175 -27.45 2.25 20.56
N LYS A 176 -28.03 3.20 21.34
CA LYS A 176 -28.97 2.89 22.44
C LYS A 176 -30.35 2.47 21.93
N VAL A 177 -30.65 2.73 20.67
CA VAL A 177 -31.93 2.37 20.05
C VAL A 177 -31.84 1.00 19.37
N LEU A 178 -30.60 0.61 18.96
CA LEU A 178 -30.33 -0.64 18.24
C LEU A 178 -29.87 -1.78 19.18
N SER A 179 -29.59 -1.48 20.43
CA SER A 179 -29.27 -2.46 21.48
C SER A 179 -30.52 -2.92 22.21
#